data_f35453aecfc53c0911a3e127e8517076
#
_entry.id   f35453aecfc53c0911a3e127e8517076
#
_cell.length_a   1.000
_cell.length_b   1.000
_cell.length_c   1.000
_cell.angle_alpha   90.00
_cell.angle_beta   90.00
_cell.angle_gamma   90.00
#
_symmetry.space_group_name_H-M   'P 1'
#
loop_
_entity.id
_entity.type
_entity.pdbx_description
1 polymer ?
#
loop_
_entity_poly.entity_id
_entity_poly.type
_entity_poly.pdbx_seq_one_letter_code
_entity_poly.pdbx_strand_id
1 'polypeptide(L)'
;MILATTTVEDIDRFVEIYSTAGAEKRKLHGSKGSTVFRDPNEEDRVWAIFDWDLEGWSKFASDPEVPPIMQEAGHKGRPQVAEVGPRYDA
;
A
#
# COMPACT_ATOMS: atom_id res chain seq x y z
N MET A 1 -4.40 -6.09 -10.31
CA MET A 1 -3.25 -5.39 -9.72
C MET A 1 -3.68 -4.01 -9.25
N ILE A 2 -3.23 -3.60 -8.11
CA ILE A 2 -3.58 -2.30 -7.52
C ILE A 2 -2.35 -1.40 -7.47
N LEU A 3 -2.49 -0.18 -7.97
CA LEU A 3 -1.51 0.89 -7.82
C LEU A 3 -2.01 1.84 -6.73
N ALA A 4 -1.13 2.15 -5.78
CA ALA A 4 -1.48 3.06 -4.68
C ALA A 4 -0.40 4.11 -4.47
N THR A 5 -0.80 5.27 -3.97
CA THR A 5 0.12 6.31 -3.53
C THR A 5 -0.39 6.95 -2.25
N THR A 6 0.53 7.34 -1.40
CA THR A 6 0.23 8.02 -0.14
C THR A 6 1.42 8.84 0.31
N THR A 7 1.18 9.76 1.23
CA THR A 7 2.25 10.48 1.91
C THR A 7 2.39 9.97 3.34
N VAL A 8 3.62 9.93 3.84
CA VAL A 8 3.96 9.40 5.16
C VAL A 8 4.87 10.37 5.92
N GLU A 9 4.87 10.25 7.25
CA GLU A 9 5.69 11.10 8.10
C GLU A 9 7.17 10.74 8.05
N ASP A 10 7.48 9.46 7.93
CA ASP A 10 8.85 8.92 7.96
C ASP A 10 8.91 7.69 7.06
N ILE A 11 9.72 7.76 6.02
CA ILE A 11 9.83 6.68 5.02
C ILE A 11 10.37 5.39 5.64
N ASP A 12 11.38 5.47 6.49
CA ASP A 12 12.01 4.28 7.07
C ASP A 12 11.04 3.55 8.00
N ARG A 13 10.31 4.28 8.82
CA ARG A 13 9.28 3.72 9.69
C ARG A 13 8.14 3.12 8.86
N PHE A 14 7.72 3.80 7.80
CA PHE A 14 6.70 3.30 6.90
C PHE A 14 7.12 1.96 6.29
N VAL A 15 8.34 1.87 5.74
CA VAL A 15 8.84 0.63 5.13
C VAL A 15 8.91 -0.50 6.14
N GLU A 16 9.34 -0.22 7.37
CA GLU A 16 9.40 -1.21 8.44
C GLU A 16 8.02 -1.82 8.73
N ILE A 17 7.02 -0.99 8.97
CA ILE A 17 5.65 -1.46 9.27
C ILE A 17 5.00 -2.09 8.04
N TYR A 18 5.21 -1.51 6.86
CA TYR A 18 4.72 -2.03 5.60
C TYR A 18 5.23 -3.46 5.34
N SER A 19 6.50 -3.72 5.65
CA SER A 19 7.16 -5.00 5.40
C SER A 19 6.87 -6.06 6.46
N THR A 20 6.29 -5.68 7.59
CA THR A 20 5.99 -6.59 8.72
C THR A 20 4.49 -6.73 8.92
N ALA A 21 3.89 -5.95 9.81
CA ALA A 21 2.48 -6.05 10.13
C ALA A 21 1.58 -5.81 8.91
N GLY A 22 1.92 -4.83 8.08
CA GLY A 22 1.19 -4.56 6.83
C GLY A 22 1.25 -5.73 5.85
N ALA A 23 2.42 -6.33 5.69
CA ALA A 23 2.61 -7.48 4.80
C ALA A 23 1.80 -8.68 5.25
N GLU A 24 1.75 -8.95 6.54
CA GLU A 24 0.95 -10.04 7.11
C GLU A 24 -0.54 -9.85 6.82
N LYS A 25 -1.06 -8.64 6.98
CA LYS A 25 -2.45 -8.32 6.69
C LYS A 25 -2.77 -8.42 5.20
N ARG A 26 -1.90 -7.91 4.34
CA ARG A 26 -2.08 -8.04 2.89
C ARG A 26 -2.10 -9.51 2.46
N LYS A 27 -1.19 -10.31 3.00
CA LYS A 27 -1.13 -11.74 2.71
C LYS A 27 -2.40 -12.46 3.17
N LEU A 28 -2.91 -12.11 4.35
CA LEU A 28 -4.16 -12.65 4.88
C LEU A 28 -5.33 -12.42 3.92
N HIS A 29 -5.36 -11.28 3.25
CA HIS A 29 -6.41 -10.91 2.30
C HIS A 29 -6.08 -11.28 0.85
N GLY A 30 -5.07 -12.12 0.63
CA GLY A 30 -4.81 -12.73 -0.67
C GLY A 30 -3.79 -12.03 -1.56
N SER A 31 -3.07 -11.05 -1.04
CA SER A 31 -1.97 -10.44 -1.79
C SER A 31 -0.84 -11.44 -2.03
N LYS A 32 -0.37 -11.50 -3.26
CA LYS A 32 0.75 -12.38 -3.65
C LYS A 32 2.11 -11.69 -3.54
N GLY A 33 2.10 -10.40 -3.27
CA GLY A 33 3.31 -9.61 -3.11
C GLY A 33 3.05 -8.15 -3.40
N SER A 34 4.03 -7.32 -3.10
CA SER A 34 3.98 -5.90 -3.43
C SER A 34 5.38 -5.32 -3.52
N THR A 35 5.46 -4.16 -4.19
CA THR A 35 6.71 -3.40 -4.31
C THR A 35 6.40 -1.94 -3.99
N VAL A 36 7.28 -1.31 -3.21
CA VAL A 36 7.16 0.10 -2.83
C VAL A 36 8.28 0.89 -3.47
N PHE A 37 7.93 2.06 -3.96
CA PHE A 37 8.87 3.02 -4.52
C PHE A 37 8.75 4.36 -3.81
N ARG A 38 9.88 5.01 -3.58
CA ARG A 38 9.89 6.39 -3.10
C ARG A 38 9.70 7.32 -4.30
N ASP A 39 8.89 8.37 -4.13
CA ASP A 39 8.75 9.39 -5.18
C ASP A 39 10.06 10.18 -5.31
N PRO A 40 10.57 10.36 -6.53
CA PRO A 40 11.85 11.08 -6.72
C PRO A 40 11.73 12.59 -6.49
N ASN A 41 10.52 13.16 -6.50
CA ASN A 41 10.29 14.60 -6.42
C ASN A 41 9.64 15.05 -5.10
N GLU A 42 8.91 14.15 -4.42
CA GLU A 42 8.26 14.43 -3.14
C GLU A 42 8.85 13.52 -2.06
N GLU A 43 9.54 14.11 -1.09
CA GLU A 43 10.29 13.36 -0.06
C GLU A 43 9.41 12.45 0.80
N ASP A 44 8.14 12.82 0.99
CA ASP A 44 7.21 12.11 1.87
C ASP A 44 6.23 11.21 1.11
N ARG A 45 6.32 11.14 -0.22
CA ARG A 45 5.42 10.33 -1.03
C ARG A 45 6.02 8.99 -1.39
N VAL A 46 5.17 7.96 -1.28
CA VAL A 46 5.50 6.60 -1.71
C VAL A 46 4.47 6.10 -2.71
N TRP A 47 4.91 5.18 -3.55
CA TRP A 47 4.08 4.48 -4.53
C TRP A 47 4.21 2.99 -4.27
N ALA A 48 3.10 2.28 -4.40
CA ALA A 48 3.10 0.83 -4.20
C ALA A 48 2.33 0.14 -5.31
N ILE A 49 2.82 -1.03 -5.69
CA ILE A 49 2.12 -1.93 -6.61
C ILE A 49 1.82 -3.20 -5.83
N PHE A 50 0.54 -3.59 -5.79
CA PHE A 50 0.10 -4.79 -5.08
C PHE A 50 -0.38 -5.83 -6.08
N ASP A 51 0.10 -7.06 -5.93
CA ASP A 51 -0.34 -8.19 -6.73
C ASP A 51 -1.61 -8.80 -6.11
N TRP A 52 -2.71 -8.13 -6.28
CA TRP A 52 -4.06 -8.58 -5.97
C TRP A 52 -5.08 -7.76 -6.75
N ASP A 53 -6.36 -8.15 -6.62
CA ASP A 53 -7.46 -7.45 -7.27
C ASP A 53 -8.12 -6.42 -6.32
N LEU A 54 -9.11 -5.71 -6.84
CA LEU A 54 -9.84 -4.72 -6.06
C LEU A 54 -10.60 -5.35 -4.91
N GLU A 55 -11.08 -6.58 -5.06
CA GLU A 55 -11.77 -7.31 -3.98
C GLU A 55 -10.83 -7.54 -2.79
N GLY A 56 -9.61 -7.99 -3.06
CA GLY A 56 -8.59 -8.17 -2.02
C GLY A 56 -8.25 -6.86 -1.31
N TRP A 57 -8.06 -5.80 -2.08
CA TRP A 57 -7.85 -4.47 -1.51
C TRP A 57 -9.02 -4.04 -0.63
N SER A 58 -10.27 -4.23 -1.09
CA SER A 58 -11.45 -3.83 -0.33
C SER A 58 -11.59 -4.58 0.98
N LYS A 59 -11.28 -5.87 1.00
CA LYS A 59 -11.25 -6.66 2.23
C LYS A 59 -10.20 -6.16 3.20
N PHE A 60 -9.00 -5.86 2.70
CA PHE A 60 -7.93 -5.28 3.51
C PHE A 60 -8.36 -3.92 4.08
N ALA A 61 -8.90 -3.04 3.25
CA ALA A 61 -9.31 -1.70 3.66
C ALA A 61 -10.47 -1.72 4.66
N SER A 62 -11.27 -2.79 4.67
CA SER A 62 -12.39 -2.98 5.59
C SER A 62 -12.02 -3.73 6.86
N ASP A 63 -10.81 -4.25 6.96
CA ASP A 63 -10.34 -4.97 8.15
C ASP A 63 -10.12 -3.98 9.29
N PRO A 64 -10.82 -4.13 10.45
CA PRO A 64 -10.71 -3.17 11.54
C PRO A 64 -9.33 -3.13 12.21
N GLU A 65 -8.47 -4.11 11.95
CA GLU A 65 -7.10 -4.11 12.47
C GLU A 65 -6.13 -3.35 11.58
N VAL A 66 -6.52 -2.98 10.36
CA VAL A 66 -5.65 -2.29 9.40
C VAL A 66 -5.44 -0.80 9.74
N PRO A 67 -6.48 0.01 10.08
CA PRO A 67 -6.26 1.41 10.41
C PRO A 67 -5.20 1.67 11.49
N PRO A 68 -5.15 0.92 12.60
CA PRO A 68 -4.06 1.10 13.59
C PRO A 68 -2.67 0.83 13.01
N ILE A 69 -2.54 -0.15 12.11
CA ILE A 69 -1.28 -0.45 11.44
C ILE A 69 -0.87 0.71 10.54
N MET A 70 -1.79 1.26 9.77
CA MET A 70 -1.53 2.41 8.90
C MET A 70 -1.14 3.64 9.70
N GLN A 71 -1.77 3.87 10.84
CA GLN A 71 -1.42 4.95 11.73
C GLN A 71 -0.01 4.78 12.29
N GLU A 72 0.35 3.58 12.71
CA GLU A 72 1.69 3.26 13.19
C GLU A 72 2.74 3.45 12.08
N ALA A 73 2.39 3.13 10.84
CA ALA A 73 3.24 3.35 9.68
C ALA A 73 3.40 4.84 9.31
N GLY A 74 2.64 5.73 9.93
CA GLY A 74 2.77 7.16 9.75
C GLY A 74 2.08 7.74 8.53
N HIS A 75 0.99 7.12 8.06
CA HIS A 75 0.20 7.69 6.97
C HIS A 75 -0.35 9.07 7.34
N LYS A 76 -0.16 10.05 6.45
CA LYS A 76 -0.71 11.40 6.63
C LYS A 76 -2.16 11.53 6.17
N GLY A 77 -2.64 10.58 5.39
CA GLY A 77 -4.00 10.56 4.88
C GLY A 77 -4.33 9.20 4.29
N ARG A 78 -5.46 9.10 3.64
CA ARG A 78 -5.87 7.86 2.98
C ARG A 78 -5.05 7.65 1.70
N PRO A 79 -4.58 6.43 1.43
CA PRO A 79 -3.98 6.12 0.14
C PRO A 79 -4.97 6.35 -1.01
N GLN A 80 -4.47 6.89 -2.10
CA GLN A 80 -5.19 6.92 -3.36
C GLN A 80 -4.87 5.63 -4.10
N VAL A 81 -5.89 4.94 -4.61
CA VAL A 81 -5.73 3.65 -5.27
C VAL A 81 -6.41 3.63 -6.62
N ALA A 82 -5.85 2.84 -7.52
CA ALA A 82 -6.41 2.55 -8.82
C ALA A 82 -6.22 1.08 -9.15
N GLU A 83 -7.22 0.45 -9.74
CA GLU A 83 -7.05 -0.87 -10.31
C GLU A 83 -6.40 -0.74 -11.68
N VAL A 84 -5.31 -1.47 -11.90
CA VAL A 84 -4.58 -1.46 -13.16
C VAL A 84 -5.18 -2.51 -14.09
N GLY A 85 -5.70 -2.04 -15.21
CA GLY A 85 -6.28 -2.90 -16.23
C GLY A 85 -5.25 -3.50 -17.19
N PRO A 86 -5.67 -3.88 -18.40
CA PRO A 86 -4.78 -4.51 -19.38
C PRO A 86 -3.58 -3.63 -19.71
N ARG A 87 -2.46 -4.30 -19.94
CA ARG A 87 -1.22 -3.65 -20.35
C ARG A 87 -1.20 -3.42 -21.85
N TYR A 88 -0.76 -2.25 -22.25
CA TYR A 88 -0.51 -1.91 -23.65
C TYR A 88 0.93 -1.43 -23.80
N ASP A 89 1.64 -1.97 -24.77
CA ASP A 89 2.98 -1.48 -25.12
C ASP A 89 2.83 -0.27 -26.04
N ALA A 90 3.46 0.83 -25.67
CA ALA A 90 3.32 2.10 -26.37
C ALA A 90 4.66 2.53 -27.01
#